data_65b0a4dc8636d7b324b899b85f6c5dab
#
_entry.id   65b0a4dc8636d7b324b899b85f6c5dab
#
_cell.length_a   1.000
_cell.length_b   1.000
_cell.length_c   1.000
_cell.angle_alpha   90.00
_cell.angle_beta   90.00
_cell.angle_gamma   90.00
#
_symmetry.space_group_name_H-M   'P 1'
#
loop_
_entity.id
_entity.type
_entity.pdbx_description
1 polymer ?
#
loop_
_entity_poly.entity_id
_entity_poly.type
_entity_poly.pdbx_seq_one_letter_code
_entity_poly.pdbx_strand_id
1 'polypeptide(L)'
;GQEAVLAHLSLGGDTSITPSHIIEALSEHYNVREGIDEEAIKILLERALERPDAILNSGQVIARAKKAVPGDDGRIDWVGKLNEKRLTESFQVHAALKLNSLESAMKCDARSFLVFPEQVLAHVYPETEGKPGLNIFGEESLIPGRPLPLELGENLHIEDDKIIAQSFGYLGLGEGVLSIVPPLWIAEDSMRAVYCHMKLFTRASIPTEDIVRNTLVNCNVTYGINNRAIEKLCSKRLSPKRKRVLTMARGGPPIDGEDTRIEYTFEPDERPGKIMPDGSIDFRERNVVTGVY
;
A
#
# COMPACT_ATOMS: atom_id res chain seq x y z
N GLY A 1 -8.22 7.30 39.38
CA GLY A 1 -8.31 6.38 40.51
C GLY A 1 -8.94 5.06 40.13
N GLN A 2 -8.20 3.98 40.37
CA GLN A 2 -8.68 2.61 40.09
C GLN A 2 -9.32 1.96 41.34
N GLU A 3 -9.20 2.58 42.51
CA GLU A 3 -9.70 2.08 43.76
C GLU A 3 -10.23 3.22 44.64
N ALA A 4 -11.29 2.95 45.39
CA ALA A 4 -11.74 3.79 46.49
C ALA A 4 -11.35 3.14 47.84
N VAL A 5 -10.72 3.92 48.68
CA VAL A 5 -10.26 3.49 49.99
C VAL A 5 -11.04 4.24 51.05
N LEU A 6 -11.67 3.52 51.98
CA LEU A 6 -12.28 4.12 53.14
C LEU A 6 -11.20 4.35 54.23
N ALA A 7 -10.83 5.61 54.43
CA ALA A 7 -9.80 5.98 55.40
C ALA A 7 -10.37 6.01 56.83
N HIS A 8 -11.55 6.58 56.99
CA HIS A 8 -12.20 6.75 58.32
C HIS A 8 -13.69 6.48 58.20
N LEU A 9 -14.26 5.81 59.18
CA LEU A 9 -15.68 5.63 59.38
C LEU A 9 -16.08 6.05 60.82
N SER A 10 -17.03 6.97 60.91
CA SER A 10 -17.61 7.40 62.19
C SER A 10 -19.11 7.29 62.13
N LEU A 11 -19.72 6.61 63.08
CA LEU A 11 -21.18 6.47 63.13
C LEU A 11 -21.82 7.54 63.99
N GLY A 12 -21.03 8.34 64.76
CA GLY A 12 -21.57 9.39 65.63
C GLY A 12 -22.60 8.91 66.67
N GLY A 13 -22.50 7.64 67.07
CA GLY A 13 -23.42 7.00 67.99
C GLY A 13 -24.68 6.41 67.36
N ASP A 14 -24.86 6.59 66.03
CA ASP A 14 -26.02 6.02 65.31
C ASP A 14 -25.75 4.55 64.97
N THR A 15 -26.54 3.66 65.56
CA THR A 15 -26.50 2.20 65.35
C THR A 15 -27.49 1.70 64.29
N SER A 16 -28.30 2.61 63.65
CA SER A 16 -29.26 2.26 62.63
C SER A 16 -28.68 2.26 61.20
N ILE A 17 -27.38 2.64 61.04
CA ILE A 17 -26.73 2.69 59.74
C ILE A 17 -26.54 1.28 59.17
N THR A 18 -26.90 1.16 57.87
CA THR A 18 -26.81 -0.08 57.10
C THR A 18 -25.74 0.02 55.99
N PRO A 19 -25.25 -1.08 55.45
CA PRO A 19 -24.37 -1.03 54.30
C PRO A 19 -24.95 -0.23 53.12
N SER A 20 -26.26 -0.26 52.92
CA SER A 20 -26.94 0.50 51.86
C SER A 20 -26.77 2.01 52.03
N HIS A 21 -26.84 2.54 53.24
CA HIS A 21 -26.61 3.96 53.51
C HIS A 21 -25.18 4.38 53.14
N ILE A 22 -24.17 3.51 53.37
CA ILE A 22 -22.79 3.79 52.99
C ILE A 22 -22.65 3.78 51.46
N ILE A 23 -23.27 2.82 50.77
CA ILE A 23 -23.29 2.73 49.32
C ILE A 23 -23.95 3.97 48.69
N GLU A 24 -25.10 4.39 49.23
CA GLU A 24 -25.78 5.60 48.83
C GLU A 24 -24.90 6.85 48.98
N ALA A 25 -24.27 7.00 50.15
CA ALA A 25 -23.31 8.08 50.39
C ALA A 25 -22.10 8.06 49.42
N LEU A 26 -21.55 6.89 49.09
CA LEU A 26 -20.52 6.72 48.12
C LEU A 26 -20.96 7.19 46.72
N SER A 27 -22.21 6.87 46.35
CA SER A 27 -22.79 7.30 45.08
C SER A 27 -23.07 8.79 45.04
N GLU A 28 -23.72 9.34 46.07
CA GLU A 28 -24.17 10.74 46.08
C GLU A 28 -23.04 11.76 46.32
N HIS A 29 -22.14 11.46 47.26
CA HIS A 29 -21.12 12.43 47.64
C HIS A 29 -19.78 12.23 46.98
N TYR A 30 -19.46 11.00 46.55
CA TYR A 30 -18.17 10.63 45.98
C TYR A 30 -18.25 10.13 44.53
N ASN A 31 -19.51 10.05 43.99
CA ASN A 31 -19.79 9.58 42.64
C ASN A 31 -19.24 8.16 42.33
N VAL A 32 -19.05 7.34 43.38
CA VAL A 32 -18.59 5.94 43.23
C VAL A 32 -19.82 5.07 42.93
N ARG A 33 -19.90 4.50 41.75
CA ARG A 33 -21.08 3.80 41.25
C ARG A 33 -20.84 2.34 40.93
N GLU A 34 -19.57 1.98 40.66
CA GLU A 34 -19.22 0.65 40.18
C GLU A 34 -18.12 0.00 40.98
N GLY A 35 -18.11 -1.33 40.96
CA GLY A 35 -17.07 -2.15 41.59
C GLY A 35 -17.07 -2.08 43.14
N ILE A 36 -18.18 -1.68 43.74
CA ILE A 36 -18.34 -1.59 45.21
C ILE A 36 -18.29 -2.99 45.81
N ASP A 37 -17.43 -3.14 46.82
CA ASP A 37 -17.27 -4.37 47.59
C ASP A 37 -18.20 -4.32 48.81
N GLU A 38 -19.43 -4.79 48.62
CA GLU A 38 -20.47 -4.78 49.69
C GLU A 38 -20.02 -5.58 50.92
N GLU A 39 -19.29 -6.68 50.72
CA GLU A 39 -18.84 -7.51 51.85
C GLU A 39 -17.77 -6.78 52.69
N ALA A 40 -16.85 -6.08 52.00
CA ALA A 40 -15.86 -5.23 52.67
C ALA A 40 -16.55 -4.12 53.47
N ILE A 41 -17.58 -3.47 52.93
CA ILE A 41 -18.39 -2.44 53.62
C ILE A 41 -19.07 -3.03 54.83
N LYS A 42 -19.68 -4.21 54.73
CA LYS A 42 -20.38 -4.90 55.81
C LYS A 42 -19.45 -5.23 56.97
N ILE A 43 -18.26 -5.80 56.67
CA ILE A 43 -17.23 -6.10 57.68
C ILE A 43 -16.76 -4.82 58.38
N LEU A 44 -16.57 -3.72 57.65
CA LEU A 44 -16.20 -2.44 58.23
C LEU A 44 -17.26 -1.87 59.16
N LEU A 45 -18.55 -1.98 58.71
CA LEU A 45 -19.68 -1.52 59.50
C LEU A 45 -19.83 -2.33 60.78
N GLU A 46 -19.68 -3.66 60.75
CA GLU A 46 -19.74 -4.52 61.92
C GLU A 46 -18.69 -4.12 62.95
N ARG A 47 -17.47 -3.86 62.51
CA ARG A 47 -16.39 -3.36 63.40
C ARG A 47 -16.64 -1.97 63.97
N ALA A 48 -17.28 -1.07 63.18
CA ALA A 48 -17.63 0.25 63.67
C ALA A 48 -18.74 0.21 64.69
N LEU A 49 -19.70 -0.72 64.56
CA LEU A 49 -20.82 -0.95 65.51
C LEU A 49 -20.35 -1.49 66.86
N GLU A 50 -19.18 -2.14 66.95
CA GLU A 50 -18.60 -2.54 68.21
C GLU A 50 -18.24 -1.32 69.11
N ARG A 51 -17.93 -0.15 68.50
CA ARG A 51 -17.61 1.11 69.17
C ARG A 51 -18.18 2.30 68.43
N PRO A 52 -19.51 2.54 68.53
CA PRO A 52 -20.24 3.48 67.65
C PRO A 52 -19.83 4.94 67.86
N ASP A 53 -19.27 5.28 69.00
CA ASP A 53 -18.79 6.63 69.32
C ASP A 53 -17.30 6.88 68.91
N ALA A 54 -16.61 5.85 68.46
CA ALA A 54 -15.24 5.94 68.06
C ALA A 54 -15.09 6.11 66.54
N ILE A 55 -14.00 6.75 66.11
CA ILE A 55 -13.60 6.81 64.70
C ILE A 55 -12.84 5.52 64.36
N LEU A 56 -13.40 4.71 63.48
CA LEU A 56 -12.72 3.55 62.95
C LEU A 56 -11.74 4.02 61.86
N ASN A 57 -10.43 3.94 62.16
CA ASN A 57 -9.41 4.15 61.15
C ASN A 57 -9.27 2.86 60.31
N SER A 58 -9.53 2.97 59.02
CA SER A 58 -9.44 1.87 58.09
C SER A 58 -8.57 2.30 56.88
N GLY A 59 -7.97 1.44 56.20
CA GLY A 59 -7.29 1.67 54.91
C GLY A 59 -7.82 0.66 53.89
N GLN A 60 -9.04 0.17 54.15
CA GLN A 60 -9.62 -0.91 53.34
C GLN A 60 -10.16 -0.37 52.02
N VAL A 61 -9.84 -1.08 50.93
CA VAL A 61 -10.42 -0.82 49.58
C VAL A 61 -11.86 -1.29 49.64
N ILE A 62 -12.79 -0.39 49.27
CA ILE A 62 -14.23 -0.60 49.28
C ILE A 62 -14.85 -0.54 47.87
N ALA A 63 -14.11 -0.09 46.87
CA ALA A 63 -14.49 -0.22 45.44
C ALA A 63 -13.25 -0.38 44.58
N ARG A 64 -13.36 -1.18 43.56
CA ARG A 64 -12.29 -1.43 42.57
C ARG A 64 -12.80 -1.33 41.17
N ALA A 65 -12.04 -0.65 40.32
CA ALA A 65 -12.26 -0.62 38.90
C ALA A 65 -12.09 -2.01 38.28
N LYS A 66 -12.92 -2.33 37.31
CA LYS A 66 -12.71 -3.47 36.42
C LYS A 66 -11.72 -3.06 35.33
N LYS A 67 -10.57 -3.70 35.29
CA LYS A 67 -9.54 -3.38 34.29
C LYS A 67 -10.03 -3.75 32.89
N ALA A 68 -9.75 -2.86 31.92
CA ALA A 68 -9.89 -3.19 30.50
C ALA A 68 -8.92 -4.32 30.12
N VAL A 69 -9.37 -5.22 29.26
CA VAL A 69 -8.51 -6.21 28.62
C VAL A 69 -8.14 -5.66 27.25
N PRO A 70 -6.87 -5.36 26.98
CA PRO A 70 -6.47 -4.89 25.66
C PRO A 70 -6.87 -5.85 24.55
N GLY A 71 -7.20 -5.29 23.38
CA GLY A 71 -7.37 -6.08 22.19
C GLY A 71 -6.05 -6.63 21.66
N ASP A 72 -6.12 -7.65 20.84
CA ASP A 72 -4.98 -8.21 20.13
C ASP A 72 -4.56 -7.27 19.01
N ASP A 73 -3.25 -7.08 18.83
CA ASP A 73 -2.70 -6.30 17.73
C ASP A 73 -2.89 -7.03 16.39
N GLY A 74 -3.15 -6.27 15.35
CA GLY A 74 -3.18 -6.78 13.99
C GLY A 74 -1.82 -7.35 13.58
N ARG A 75 -1.82 -8.52 12.94
CA ARG A 75 -0.58 -9.21 12.53
C ARG A 75 -0.73 -9.86 11.16
N ILE A 76 0.42 -10.11 10.52
CA ILE A 76 0.52 -10.75 9.21
C ILE A 76 1.46 -11.94 9.32
N ASP A 77 0.96 -13.11 8.94
CA ASP A 77 1.74 -14.33 8.86
C ASP A 77 2.08 -14.61 7.38
N TRP A 78 3.32 -14.37 7.01
CA TRP A 78 3.81 -14.52 5.65
C TRP A 78 3.93 -15.96 5.21
N VAL A 79 3.49 -16.27 3.98
CA VAL A 79 3.57 -17.62 3.41
C VAL A 79 4.99 -17.89 2.88
N GLY A 80 5.53 -19.05 3.23
CA GLY A 80 6.78 -19.59 2.70
C GLY A 80 8.02 -18.82 3.11
N LYS A 81 8.73 -18.20 2.14
CA LYS A 81 9.98 -17.46 2.39
C LYS A 81 9.81 -15.94 2.39
N LEU A 82 8.56 -15.47 2.29
CA LEU A 82 8.25 -14.06 2.38
C LEU A 82 8.54 -13.55 3.80
N ASN A 83 9.06 -12.36 3.92
CA ASN A 83 9.21 -11.60 5.15
C ASN A 83 9.46 -10.12 4.82
N GLU A 84 9.19 -9.24 5.76
CA GLU A 84 9.29 -7.78 5.57
C GLU A 84 10.65 -7.34 5.04
N LYS A 85 11.75 -7.83 5.63
CA LYS A 85 13.12 -7.46 5.22
C LYS A 85 13.38 -7.77 3.74
N ARG A 86 12.97 -8.93 3.25
CA ARG A 86 13.14 -9.30 1.84
C ARG A 86 12.17 -8.55 0.93
N LEU A 87 10.97 -8.25 1.41
CA LEU A 87 10.00 -7.46 0.66
C LEU A 87 10.48 -6.01 0.51
N THR A 88 11.11 -5.44 1.53
CA THR A 88 11.75 -4.13 1.46
C THR A 88 12.95 -4.13 0.48
N GLU A 89 13.80 -5.17 0.49
CA GLU A 89 14.84 -5.33 -0.55
C GLU A 89 14.22 -5.43 -1.95
N SER A 90 13.15 -6.20 -2.09
CA SER A 90 12.44 -6.39 -3.34
C SER A 90 11.85 -5.09 -3.92
N PHE A 91 11.46 -4.15 -3.08
CA PHE A 91 10.94 -2.85 -3.51
C PHE A 91 11.94 -2.03 -4.34
N GLN A 92 13.24 -2.26 -4.19
CA GLN A 92 14.24 -1.63 -5.05
C GLN A 92 14.07 -2.00 -6.53
N VAL A 93 13.50 -3.19 -6.82
CA VAL A 93 13.16 -3.61 -8.19
C VAL A 93 12.01 -2.77 -8.75
N HIS A 94 11.03 -2.36 -7.92
CA HIS A 94 9.94 -1.47 -8.34
C HIS A 94 10.51 -0.11 -8.83
N ALA A 95 11.39 0.49 -8.03
CA ALA A 95 12.06 1.73 -8.40
C ALA A 95 12.90 1.57 -9.68
N ALA A 96 13.61 0.45 -9.80
CA ALA A 96 14.44 0.17 -10.97
C ALA A 96 13.62 0.08 -12.27
N LEU A 97 12.47 -0.59 -12.24
CA LEU A 97 11.60 -0.74 -13.43
C LEU A 97 10.93 0.57 -13.86
N LYS A 98 10.90 1.58 -12.99
CA LYS A 98 10.40 2.93 -13.30
C LYS A 98 11.47 3.87 -13.87
N LEU A 99 12.74 3.45 -13.97
CA LEU A 99 13.81 4.27 -14.55
C LEU A 99 13.63 4.40 -16.07
N ASN A 100 13.97 5.57 -16.62
CA ASN A 100 13.84 5.86 -18.06
C ASN A 100 14.82 5.04 -18.93
N SER A 101 15.87 4.47 -18.35
CA SER A 101 16.87 3.65 -19.05
C SER A 101 16.77 2.18 -18.66
N LEU A 102 16.55 1.32 -19.64
CA LEU A 102 16.58 -0.14 -19.45
C LEU A 102 17.93 -0.61 -18.90
N GLU A 103 19.03 -0.02 -19.34
CA GLU A 103 20.37 -0.35 -18.84
C GLU A 103 20.47 -0.05 -17.34
N SER A 104 20.00 1.13 -16.93
CA SER A 104 19.95 1.53 -15.51
C SER A 104 19.06 0.62 -14.70
N ALA A 105 17.88 0.27 -15.21
CA ALA A 105 16.99 -0.69 -14.57
C ALA A 105 17.69 -2.05 -14.36
N MET A 106 18.42 -2.52 -15.35
CA MET A 106 19.14 -3.80 -15.29
C MET A 106 20.43 -3.76 -14.45
N LYS A 107 20.89 -2.60 -14.00
CA LYS A 107 21.98 -2.49 -12.99
C LYS A 107 21.49 -2.81 -11.57
N CYS A 108 20.19 -2.72 -11.29
CA CYS A 108 19.64 -3.07 -9.98
C CYS A 108 20.01 -4.50 -9.61
N ASP A 109 20.69 -4.69 -8.49
CA ASP A 109 21.21 -6.00 -8.04
C ASP A 109 20.35 -6.62 -6.93
N ALA A 110 19.28 -5.93 -6.52
CA ALA A 110 18.32 -6.42 -5.55
C ALA A 110 17.62 -7.69 -6.05
N ARG A 111 17.24 -8.52 -5.08
CA ARG A 111 16.43 -9.72 -5.34
C ARG A 111 14.97 -9.41 -5.09
N SER A 112 14.10 -10.13 -5.78
CA SER A 112 12.66 -9.97 -5.64
C SER A 112 11.95 -11.33 -5.54
N PHE A 113 10.66 -11.27 -5.22
CA PHE A 113 9.73 -12.40 -5.36
C PHE A 113 8.88 -12.17 -6.60
N LEU A 114 8.91 -13.11 -7.52
CA LEU A 114 8.00 -13.12 -8.67
C LEU A 114 6.76 -13.91 -8.26
N VAL A 115 5.62 -13.23 -8.23
CA VAL A 115 4.32 -13.79 -7.81
C VAL A 115 3.36 -13.87 -8.98
N PHE A 116 2.33 -14.68 -8.83
CA PHE A 116 1.36 -15.00 -9.86
C PHE A 116 -0.06 -14.66 -9.38
N PRO A 117 -1.01 -14.41 -10.29
CA PRO A 117 -2.42 -14.24 -9.92
C PRO A 117 -2.91 -15.40 -9.05
N GLU A 118 -3.82 -15.11 -8.13
CA GLU A 118 -4.44 -16.04 -7.18
C GLU A 118 -3.47 -16.67 -6.17
N GLN A 119 -2.22 -16.21 -6.13
CA GLN A 119 -1.25 -16.70 -5.15
C GLN A 119 -1.49 -16.07 -3.78
N VAL A 120 -1.70 -16.91 -2.76
CA VAL A 120 -1.76 -16.48 -1.36
C VAL A 120 -0.36 -16.08 -0.89
N LEU A 121 -0.24 -14.87 -0.37
CA LEU A 121 1.02 -14.26 0.06
C LEU A 121 1.17 -14.23 1.59
N ALA A 122 0.05 -14.02 2.30
CA ALA A 122 0.04 -13.98 3.76
C ALA A 122 -1.35 -14.28 4.29
N HIS A 123 -1.41 -14.65 5.57
CA HIS A 123 -2.63 -14.66 6.37
C HIS A 123 -2.66 -13.41 7.25
N VAL A 124 -3.82 -12.78 7.32
CA VAL A 124 -4.05 -11.54 8.06
C VAL A 124 -4.89 -11.85 9.29
N TYR A 125 -4.48 -11.29 10.40
CA TYR A 125 -5.25 -11.32 11.64
C TYR A 125 -5.51 -9.86 12.01
N PRO A 126 -6.73 -9.36 11.83
CA PRO A 126 -7.06 -7.99 12.17
C PRO A 126 -6.94 -7.76 13.68
N GLU A 127 -6.80 -6.51 14.06
CA GLU A 127 -6.86 -6.10 15.44
C GLU A 127 -8.24 -6.36 16.03
N THR A 128 -8.30 -6.57 17.36
CA THR A 128 -9.54 -6.72 18.10
C THR A 128 -9.78 -5.53 19.02
N GLU A 129 -11.04 -5.23 19.32
CA GLU A 129 -11.39 -4.11 20.20
C GLU A 129 -10.99 -4.33 21.66
N GLY A 130 -10.82 -5.58 22.07
CA GLY A 130 -10.60 -5.94 23.46
C GLY A 130 -11.92 -5.99 24.26
N LYS A 131 -11.80 -5.95 25.60
CA LYS A 131 -12.95 -5.91 26.50
C LYS A 131 -12.94 -4.63 27.33
N PRO A 132 -14.08 -3.92 27.40
CA PRO A 132 -14.15 -2.69 28.15
C PRO A 132 -13.88 -2.92 29.65
N GLY A 133 -13.14 -2.00 30.23
CA GLY A 133 -13.03 -1.82 31.67
C GLY A 133 -14.04 -0.79 32.15
N LEU A 134 -14.33 -0.80 33.44
CA LEU A 134 -15.17 0.20 34.11
C LEU A 134 -14.38 0.79 35.27
N ASN A 135 -14.28 2.12 35.32
CA ASN A 135 -13.74 2.74 36.51
C ASN A 135 -14.78 2.81 37.64
N ILE A 136 -14.38 3.20 38.84
CA ILE A 136 -15.28 3.26 39.99
C ILE A 136 -16.40 4.31 39.85
N PHE A 137 -16.31 5.19 38.86
CA PHE A 137 -17.31 6.21 38.54
C PHE A 137 -18.31 5.77 37.46
N GLY A 138 -18.17 4.54 36.92
CA GLY A 138 -19.00 4.00 35.87
C GLY A 138 -18.59 4.41 34.45
N GLU A 139 -17.40 5.00 34.27
CA GLU A 139 -16.90 5.35 32.95
C GLU A 139 -16.20 4.15 32.32
N GLU A 140 -16.56 3.86 31.07
CA GLU A 140 -15.95 2.80 30.29
C GLU A 140 -14.61 3.23 29.72
N SER A 141 -13.66 2.32 29.70
CA SER A 141 -12.40 2.46 28.97
C SER A 141 -12.18 1.26 28.09
N LEU A 142 -11.85 1.51 26.80
CA LEU A 142 -11.54 0.49 25.82
C LEU A 142 -10.09 0.69 25.36
N ILE A 143 -9.36 -0.40 25.24
CA ILE A 143 -7.99 -0.39 24.74
C ILE A 143 -7.97 -1.30 23.51
N PRO A 144 -8.20 -0.75 22.29
CA PRO A 144 -8.14 -1.54 21.07
C PRO A 144 -6.71 -1.98 20.78
N GLY A 145 -6.57 -3.08 20.06
CA GLY A 145 -5.32 -3.51 19.45
C GLY A 145 -4.82 -2.50 18.41
N ARG A 146 -3.56 -2.57 18.06
CA ARG A 146 -2.97 -1.74 17.01
C ARG A 146 -3.38 -2.26 15.63
N PRO A 147 -3.64 -1.39 14.65
CA PRO A 147 -3.97 -1.81 13.29
C PRO A 147 -2.78 -2.53 12.63
N LEU A 148 -3.05 -3.16 11.49
CA LEU A 148 -2.03 -3.82 10.69
C LEU A 148 -0.87 -2.86 10.36
N PRO A 149 0.39 -3.34 10.39
CA PRO A 149 1.56 -2.49 10.20
C PRO A 149 1.82 -2.09 8.74
N LEU A 150 0.95 -2.46 7.80
CA LEU A 150 1.10 -2.15 6.37
C LEU A 150 -0.26 -1.90 5.70
N GLU A 151 -0.20 -1.16 4.60
CA GLU A 151 -1.31 -0.93 3.68
C GLU A 151 -1.16 -1.78 2.41
N LEU A 152 -2.28 -2.11 1.78
CA LEU A 152 -2.28 -2.78 0.47
C LEU A 152 -2.32 -1.74 -0.65
N GLY A 153 -1.36 -1.84 -1.55
CA GLY A 153 -1.29 -1.06 -2.77
C GLY A 153 -1.86 -1.81 -3.98
N GLU A 154 -1.35 -1.46 -5.15
CA GLU A 154 -1.84 -1.97 -6.42
C GLU A 154 -1.64 -3.48 -6.57
N ASN A 155 -2.60 -4.12 -7.27
CA ASN A 155 -2.58 -5.53 -7.68
C ASN A 155 -2.61 -6.56 -6.52
N LEU A 156 -3.20 -6.15 -5.39
CA LEU A 156 -3.41 -6.99 -4.21
C LEU A 156 -4.84 -6.81 -3.69
N HIS A 157 -5.38 -7.84 -3.06
CA HIS A 157 -6.62 -7.75 -2.30
C HIS A 157 -6.60 -8.67 -1.09
N ILE A 158 -7.53 -8.44 -0.16
CA ILE A 158 -7.79 -9.36 0.95
C ILE A 158 -9.07 -10.12 0.65
N GLU A 159 -9.01 -11.43 0.77
CA GLU A 159 -10.14 -12.35 0.69
C GLU A 159 -9.96 -13.45 1.74
N ASP A 160 -10.99 -13.72 2.54
CA ASP A 160 -10.97 -14.72 3.61
C ASP A 160 -9.72 -14.61 4.52
N ASP A 161 -9.42 -13.40 4.98
CA ASP A 161 -8.24 -13.10 5.81
C ASP A 161 -6.91 -13.50 5.18
N LYS A 162 -6.83 -13.48 3.85
CA LYS A 162 -5.61 -13.75 3.09
C LYS A 162 -5.28 -12.59 2.17
N ILE A 163 -4.02 -12.24 2.10
CA ILE A 163 -3.51 -11.33 1.06
C ILE A 163 -3.24 -12.17 -0.19
N ILE A 164 -3.93 -11.84 -1.28
CA ILE A 164 -3.87 -12.54 -2.55
C ILE A 164 -3.33 -11.62 -3.65
N ALA A 165 -2.46 -12.14 -4.49
CA ALA A 165 -1.96 -11.43 -5.66
C ALA A 165 -3.01 -11.43 -6.78
N GLN A 166 -3.31 -10.25 -7.35
CA GLN A 166 -4.20 -10.11 -8.51
C GLN A 166 -3.47 -10.16 -9.84
N SER A 167 -2.18 -9.89 -9.84
CA SER A 167 -1.40 -9.80 -11.07
C SER A 167 -0.08 -10.54 -10.99
N PHE A 168 0.50 -10.81 -12.17
CA PHE A 168 1.84 -11.34 -12.33
C PHE A 168 2.87 -10.22 -12.20
N GLY A 169 3.80 -10.34 -11.24
CA GLY A 169 4.80 -9.30 -11.06
C GLY A 169 5.73 -9.50 -9.87
N TYR A 170 6.49 -8.48 -9.58
CA TYR A 170 7.39 -8.41 -8.45
C TYR A 170 6.68 -7.85 -7.24
N LEU A 171 6.68 -8.62 -6.15
CA LEU A 171 6.11 -8.21 -4.87
C LEU A 171 7.15 -7.41 -4.09
N GLY A 172 6.78 -6.24 -3.56
CA GLY A 172 7.66 -5.40 -2.76
C GLY A 172 6.90 -4.61 -1.70
N LEU A 173 7.58 -4.29 -0.61
CA LEU A 173 7.09 -3.46 0.49
C LEU A 173 7.92 -2.19 0.56
N GLY A 174 7.30 -1.05 0.29
CA GLY A 174 7.94 0.27 0.36
C GLY A 174 7.05 1.28 1.06
N GLU A 175 7.63 2.06 1.97
CA GLU A 175 6.91 3.12 2.73
C GLU A 175 5.63 2.61 3.44
N GLY A 176 5.66 1.37 3.92
CA GLY A 176 4.50 0.74 4.57
C GLY A 176 3.45 0.19 3.60
N VAL A 177 3.64 0.33 2.27
CA VAL A 177 2.70 -0.15 1.25
C VAL A 177 3.24 -1.41 0.59
N LEU A 178 2.47 -2.49 0.65
CA LEU A 178 2.74 -3.73 -0.09
C LEU A 178 2.12 -3.62 -1.48
N SER A 179 2.89 -3.86 -2.54
CA SER A 179 2.39 -3.74 -3.92
C SER A 179 3.07 -4.73 -4.86
N ILE A 180 2.43 -4.97 -6.01
CA ILE A 180 2.99 -5.77 -7.11
C ILE A 180 3.18 -4.87 -8.33
N VAL A 181 4.39 -4.89 -8.89
CA VAL A 181 4.72 -4.19 -10.13
C VAL A 181 4.95 -5.22 -11.23
N PRO A 182 4.31 -5.07 -12.40
CA PRO A 182 4.52 -5.96 -13.54
C PRO A 182 6.00 -6.07 -13.92
N PRO A 183 6.49 -7.24 -14.37
CA PRO A 183 7.90 -7.44 -14.72
C PRO A 183 8.24 -6.84 -16.09
N LEU A 184 7.68 -5.68 -16.37
CA LEU A 184 7.80 -4.97 -17.64
C LEU A 184 8.46 -3.61 -17.44
N TRP A 185 9.41 -3.30 -18.31
CA TRP A 185 9.93 -1.96 -18.51
C TRP A 185 9.36 -1.42 -19.83
N ILE A 186 8.77 -0.25 -19.79
CA ILE A 186 8.21 0.43 -20.97
C ILE A 186 9.03 1.66 -21.23
N ALA A 187 9.48 1.84 -22.48
CA ALA A 187 10.21 3.01 -22.88
C ALA A 187 9.34 4.28 -22.79
N GLU A 188 9.95 5.41 -22.48
CA GLU A 188 9.26 6.70 -22.29
C GLU A 188 8.48 7.13 -23.56
N ASP A 189 9.02 6.82 -24.74
CA ASP A 189 8.39 7.05 -26.03
C ASP A 189 7.28 6.04 -26.37
N SER A 190 7.01 5.09 -25.46
CA SER A 190 6.06 3.98 -25.64
C SER A 190 6.32 3.07 -26.84
N MET A 191 7.50 3.18 -27.47
CA MET A 191 7.87 2.40 -28.67
C MET A 191 8.41 1.01 -28.35
N ARG A 192 8.62 0.68 -27.08
CA ARG A 192 9.17 -0.62 -26.70
C ARG A 192 8.72 -1.04 -25.31
N ALA A 193 8.20 -2.27 -25.20
CA ALA A 193 7.95 -2.95 -23.95
C ALA A 193 8.89 -4.17 -23.80
N VAL A 194 9.54 -4.28 -22.65
CA VAL A 194 10.57 -5.29 -22.40
C VAL A 194 10.25 -6.03 -21.09
N TYR A 195 10.16 -7.35 -21.16
CA TYR A 195 10.15 -8.18 -19.97
C TYR A 195 11.53 -8.18 -19.32
N CYS A 196 11.60 -7.79 -18.06
CA CYS A 196 12.81 -7.73 -17.26
C CYS A 196 12.81 -8.83 -16.20
N HIS A 197 13.57 -9.89 -16.43
CA HIS A 197 13.81 -10.90 -15.40
C HIS A 197 14.90 -10.44 -14.45
N MET A 198 14.54 -10.16 -13.21
CA MET A 198 15.44 -9.73 -12.15
C MET A 198 15.94 -10.93 -11.34
N LYS A 199 16.93 -10.72 -10.45
CA LYS A 199 17.34 -11.76 -9.50
C LYS A 199 16.21 -12.09 -8.56
N LEU A 200 16.02 -13.36 -8.24
CA LEU A 200 14.93 -13.82 -7.37
C LEU A 200 15.46 -14.44 -6.08
N PHE A 201 14.69 -14.31 -5.00
CA PHE A 201 14.94 -15.03 -3.75
C PHE A 201 14.63 -16.52 -3.87
N THR A 202 13.62 -16.86 -4.67
CA THR A 202 13.14 -18.23 -4.86
C THR A 202 13.03 -18.55 -6.34
N ARG A 203 12.95 -19.85 -6.67
CA ARG A 203 12.59 -20.26 -8.03
C ARG A 203 11.13 -19.92 -8.28
N ALA A 204 10.85 -19.25 -9.39
CA ALA A 204 9.49 -19.00 -9.83
C ALA A 204 8.98 -20.11 -10.75
N SER A 205 7.68 -20.24 -10.81
CA SER A 205 6.98 -21.05 -11.82
C SER A 205 7.16 -20.44 -13.21
N ILE A 206 6.84 -21.20 -14.24
CA ILE A 206 6.81 -20.69 -15.61
C ILE A 206 5.45 -20.03 -15.80
N PRO A 207 5.36 -18.75 -16.27
CA PRO A 207 4.09 -18.15 -16.56
C PRO A 207 3.40 -18.83 -17.75
N THR A 208 2.08 -18.86 -17.77
CA THR A 208 1.31 -19.24 -18.95
C THR A 208 1.26 -18.08 -19.94
N GLU A 209 0.92 -18.38 -21.21
CA GLU A 209 0.76 -17.32 -22.21
C GLU A 209 -0.32 -16.32 -21.82
N ASP A 210 -1.44 -16.80 -21.26
CA ASP A 210 -2.55 -15.96 -20.83
C ASP A 210 -2.13 -14.97 -19.73
N ILE A 211 -1.35 -15.43 -18.75
CA ILE A 211 -0.79 -14.55 -17.70
C ILE A 211 0.06 -13.46 -18.33
N VAL A 212 0.94 -13.80 -19.27
CA VAL A 212 1.82 -12.82 -19.93
C VAL A 212 1.02 -11.85 -20.78
N ARG A 213 0.04 -12.34 -21.56
CA ARG A 213 -0.82 -11.50 -22.40
C ARG A 213 -1.67 -10.55 -21.56
N ASN A 214 -2.30 -11.05 -20.48
CA ASN A 214 -3.07 -10.22 -19.56
C ASN A 214 -2.20 -9.14 -18.91
N THR A 215 -0.94 -9.48 -18.55
CA THR A 215 0.00 -8.50 -18.02
C THR A 215 0.34 -7.40 -19.02
N LEU A 216 0.52 -7.74 -20.31
CA LEU A 216 0.75 -6.75 -21.36
C LEU A 216 -0.47 -5.83 -21.55
N VAL A 217 -1.68 -6.40 -21.59
CA VAL A 217 -2.93 -5.64 -21.70
C VAL A 217 -3.13 -4.70 -20.52
N ASN A 218 -2.91 -5.18 -19.29
CA ASN A 218 -3.00 -4.37 -18.07
C ASN A 218 -1.99 -3.21 -18.04
N CYS A 219 -0.89 -3.35 -18.77
CA CYS A 219 0.11 -2.28 -18.97
C CYS A 219 -0.15 -1.46 -20.25
N ASN A 220 -1.34 -1.55 -20.85
CA ASN A 220 -1.73 -0.87 -22.09
C ASN A 220 -0.87 -1.23 -23.32
N VAL A 221 -0.19 -2.38 -23.32
CA VAL A 221 0.61 -2.86 -24.44
C VAL A 221 -0.27 -3.76 -25.32
N THR A 222 -0.85 -3.16 -26.37
CA THR A 222 -1.82 -3.83 -27.25
C THR A 222 -1.35 -4.02 -28.69
N TYR A 223 -0.27 -3.32 -29.08
CA TYR A 223 0.25 -3.32 -30.45
C TYR A 223 1.67 -3.88 -30.53
N GLY A 224 2.02 -4.47 -31.68
CA GLY A 224 3.37 -4.93 -31.97
C GLY A 224 3.91 -6.05 -31.08
N ILE A 225 3.02 -6.87 -30.53
CA ILE A 225 3.34 -7.96 -29.60
C ILE A 225 4.17 -9.04 -30.29
N ASN A 226 5.27 -9.42 -29.66
CA ASN A 226 6.19 -10.45 -30.13
C ASN A 226 5.81 -11.84 -29.56
N ASN A 227 5.00 -12.60 -30.29
CA ASN A 227 4.56 -13.93 -29.89
C ASN A 227 5.73 -14.90 -29.63
N ARG A 228 6.81 -14.83 -30.42
CA ARG A 228 8.01 -15.67 -30.19
C ARG A 228 8.69 -15.36 -28.86
N ALA A 229 8.65 -14.12 -28.39
CA ALA A 229 9.18 -13.75 -27.08
C ALA A 229 8.30 -14.32 -25.96
N ILE A 230 6.98 -14.32 -26.12
CA ILE A 230 6.03 -14.91 -25.18
C ILE A 230 6.27 -16.43 -25.10
N GLU A 231 6.28 -17.15 -26.22
CA GLU A 231 6.59 -18.60 -26.26
C GLU A 231 7.93 -18.93 -25.58
N LYS A 232 8.96 -18.11 -25.84
CA LYS A 232 10.29 -18.29 -25.23
C LYS A 232 10.29 -18.04 -23.71
N LEU A 233 9.44 -17.15 -23.19
CA LEU A 233 9.25 -16.91 -21.78
C LEU A 233 8.51 -18.08 -21.12
N CYS A 234 7.48 -18.59 -21.78
CA CYS A 234 6.62 -19.68 -21.30
C CYS A 234 7.23 -21.08 -21.49
N SER A 235 8.32 -21.24 -22.27
CA SER A 235 8.92 -22.55 -22.56
C SER A 235 10.02 -22.98 -21.58
N LYS A 236 10.66 -22.05 -20.87
CA LYS A 236 11.83 -22.37 -20.04
C LYS A 236 11.79 -21.72 -18.69
N ARG A 237 12.11 -22.49 -17.65
CA ARG A 237 12.31 -21.92 -16.30
C ARG A 237 13.43 -20.89 -16.31
N LEU A 238 13.15 -19.77 -15.70
CA LEU A 238 14.11 -18.69 -15.55
C LEU A 238 15.02 -18.95 -14.34
N SER A 239 16.30 -18.69 -14.52
CA SER A 239 17.28 -18.85 -13.44
C SER A 239 17.08 -17.77 -12.39
N PRO A 240 16.94 -18.09 -11.09
CA PRO A 240 16.79 -17.07 -10.06
C PRO A 240 18.05 -16.20 -9.87
N LYS A 241 19.19 -16.63 -10.38
CA LYS A 241 20.48 -15.91 -10.22
C LYS A 241 20.84 -15.03 -11.40
N ARG A 242 20.19 -15.15 -12.55
CA ARG A 242 20.54 -14.46 -13.79
C ARG A 242 19.45 -13.48 -14.19
N LYS A 243 19.85 -12.27 -14.46
CA LYS A 243 18.98 -11.26 -15.09
C LYS A 243 18.87 -11.54 -16.60
N ARG A 244 17.72 -11.23 -17.18
CA ARG A 244 17.46 -11.41 -18.62
C ARG A 244 16.41 -10.41 -19.08
N VAL A 245 16.52 -10.00 -20.32
CA VAL A 245 15.52 -9.16 -20.99
C VAL A 245 14.97 -9.85 -22.23
N LEU A 246 13.68 -9.63 -22.49
CA LEU A 246 12.98 -10.08 -23.69
C LEU A 246 12.10 -8.94 -24.19
N THR A 247 12.31 -8.51 -25.42
CA THR A 247 11.44 -7.49 -26.04
C THR A 247 10.10 -8.13 -26.34
N MET A 248 9.06 -7.67 -25.63
CA MET A 248 7.71 -8.21 -25.70
C MET A 248 6.85 -7.51 -26.74
N ALA A 249 7.12 -6.21 -26.98
CA ALA A 249 6.41 -5.45 -28.00
C ALA A 249 7.30 -4.33 -28.57
N ARG A 250 7.02 -3.94 -29.81
CA ARG A 250 7.60 -2.79 -30.47
C ARG A 250 6.54 -1.98 -31.20
N GLY A 251 6.55 -0.67 -31.02
CA GLY A 251 5.78 0.29 -31.80
C GLY A 251 6.25 0.36 -33.24
N GLY A 252 5.41 0.87 -34.13
CA GLY A 252 5.78 1.26 -35.50
C GLY A 252 6.12 2.75 -35.53
N PRO A 253 7.28 3.16 -36.03
CA PRO A 253 7.56 4.58 -36.21
C PRO A 253 6.55 5.19 -37.18
N PRO A 254 6.24 6.49 -37.03
CA PRO A 254 5.41 7.18 -38.00
C PRO A 254 6.10 7.15 -39.37
N ILE A 255 5.31 7.05 -40.41
CA ILE A 255 5.77 7.22 -41.78
C ILE A 255 5.57 8.70 -42.10
N ASP A 256 6.62 9.40 -42.48
CA ASP A 256 6.54 10.79 -42.85
C ASP A 256 5.66 10.92 -44.13
N GLY A 257 4.82 11.92 -44.12
CA GLY A 257 4.05 12.26 -45.32
C GLY A 257 4.97 12.79 -46.41
N GLU A 258 4.58 12.60 -47.66
CA GLU A 258 5.27 13.24 -48.76
C GLU A 258 4.88 14.72 -48.82
N ASP A 259 5.88 15.58 -48.88
CA ASP A 259 5.66 17.01 -49.01
C ASP A 259 4.98 17.30 -50.37
N THR A 260 4.12 18.30 -50.39
CA THR A 260 3.48 18.78 -51.63
C THR A 260 4.58 19.27 -52.59
N ARG A 261 4.68 18.60 -53.72
CA ARG A 261 5.57 18.98 -54.79
C ARG A 261 4.80 19.74 -55.85
N ILE A 262 5.24 20.95 -56.14
CA ILE A 262 4.70 21.73 -57.26
C ILE A 262 5.54 21.38 -58.49
N GLU A 263 4.93 20.74 -59.49
CA GLU A 263 5.54 20.52 -60.77
C GLU A 263 5.06 21.60 -61.74
N TYR A 264 5.97 22.42 -62.18
CA TYR A 264 5.64 23.41 -63.22
C TYR A 264 5.57 22.72 -64.57
N THR A 265 4.45 22.91 -65.28
CA THR A 265 4.24 22.39 -66.66
C THR A 265 4.96 23.19 -67.71
N PHE A 266 5.72 24.19 -67.30
CA PHE A 266 6.54 25.00 -68.15
C PHE A 266 7.94 25.17 -67.50
N GLU A 267 8.96 25.31 -68.34
CA GLU A 267 10.30 25.65 -67.83
C GLU A 267 10.33 27.13 -67.46
N PRO A 268 10.51 27.47 -66.14
CA PRO A 268 10.65 28.87 -65.79
C PRO A 268 11.98 29.38 -66.35
N ASP A 269 11.94 30.43 -67.15
CA ASP A 269 13.15 31.08 -67.60
C ASP A 269 13.70 31.96 -66.50
N GLU A 270 14.67 31.42 -65.79
CA GLU A 270 15.34 32.12 -64.66
C GLU A 270 16.35 33.18 -65.10
N ARG A 271 16.50 33.41 -66.38
CA ARG A 271 17.44 34.40 -66.90
C ARG A 271 17.00 35.80 -66.51
N PRO A 272 17.88 36.59 -65.93
CA PRO A 272 17.55 37.91 -65.39
C PRO A 272 17.24 38.97 -66.47
N GLY A 273 17.29 38.61 -67.73
CA GLY A 273 17.06 39.50 -68.86
C GLY A 273 17.58 38.91 -70.16
N LYS A 274 17.45 39.65 -71.24
CA LYS A 274 17.94 39.24 -72.58
C LYS A 274 19.42 39.58 -72.73
N ILE A 275 20.24 38.59 -73.08
CA ILE A 275 21.65 38.81 -73.41
C ILE A 275 21.72 39.54 -74.73
N MET A 276 22.29 40.73 -74.74
CA MET A 276 22.52 41.55 -75.93
C MET A 276 23.75 41.05 -76.70
N PRO A 277 23.90 41.41 -78.02
CA PRO A 277 25.05 40.97 -78.84
C PRO A 277 26.42 41.41 -78.31
N ASP A 278 26.47 42.42 -77.48
CA ASP A 278 27.69 42.94 -76.80
C ASP A 278 28.00 42.22 -75.48
N GLY A 279 27.20 41.18 -75.11
CA GLY A 279 27.37 40.45 -73.87
C GLY A 279 26.71 41.12 -72.65
N SER A 280 26.16 42.30 -72.77
CA SER A 280 25.40 42.96 -71.70
C SER A 280 24.01 42.32 -71.54
N ILE A 281 23.41 42.45 -70.34
CA ILE A 281 22.06 41.94 -70.04
C ILE A 281 21.09 43.11 -70.03
N ASP A 282 20.10 43.05 -70.94
CA ASP A 282 19.00 44.03 -70.91
C ASP A 282 17.95 43.54 -69.90
N PHE A 283 17.93 44.14 -68.71
CA PHE A 283 17.01 43.88 -67.65
C PHE A 283 15.60 44.43 -67.90
N ARG A 284 15.34 45.18 -68.96
CA ARG A 284 14.03 45.73 -69.33
C ARG A 284 13.19 44.69 -70.05
N GLU A 285 13.77 43.76 -70.77
CA GLU A 285 13.09 42.60 -71.37
C GLU A 285 13.11 41.42 -70.35
N ARG A 286 12.28 41.50 -69.38
CA ARG A 286 12.01 40.33 -68.54
C ARG A 286 11.03 39.43 -69.28
N ASN A 287 11.37 38.14 -69.42
CA ASN A 287 10.38 37.15 -69.78
C ASN A 287 9.34 37.10 -68.68
N VAL A 288 8.25 37.84 -68.85
CA VAL A 288 7.12 37.74 -67.97
C VAL A 288 6.40 36.46 -68.38
N VAL A 289 6.57 35.40 -67.62
CA VAL A 289 5.74 34.22 -67.72
C VAL A 289 4.32 34.65 -67.31
N THR A 290 3.49 34.99 -68.25
CA THR A 290 2.08 35.20 -68.03
C THR A 290 1.49 33.84 -67.71
N GLY A 291 1.35 33.54 -66.43
CA GLY A 291 0.61 32.39 -65.99
C GLY A 291 -0.82 32.53 -66.50
N VAL A 292 -1.28 31.52 -67.23
CA VAL A 292 -2.69 31.35 -67.52
C VAL A 292 -3.34 30.88 -66.25
N TYR A 293 -4.25 31.69 -65.69
CA TYR A 293 -5.11 31.30 -64.60
C TYR A 293 -6.11 30.27 -65.03
#